data_7e023326c619951e316596a0688afac1
#
_entry.id   7e023326c619951e316596a0688afac1
#
_cell.length_a   1.000
_cell.length_b   1.000
_cell.length_c   1.000
_cell.angle_alpha   90.00
_cell.angle_beta   90.00
_cell.angle_gamma   90.00
#
_symmetry.space_group_name_H-M   'P 1'
#
loop_
_entity.id
_entity.type
_entity.pdbx_description
1 polymer ?
#
loop_
_entity_poly.entity_id
_entity_poly.type
_entity_poly.pdbx_seq_one_letter_code
_entity_poly.pdbx_strand_id
1 'polypeptide(L)'
;MIKDYFVLSFRNLRRRGLRSWLTLLGILIGVATVIMLISLGDGLKLAVNSQFGIEETTVISIQAGGISGYGPPGSFVVNPLTTKDAEAISKISSVEFAVPRIIKSFKTEYNNKLNIVYAASVPENKINELYSIQDIEAESGRLIATGDRGKVFIGNNLKNPDNEFKKAILPGSTITVDGKSFRVIGVMKKKGSFILDNVIMMPELDMKALLNDGDDVSIIGAKIKNKDLMAEAEKDIIELMRDRRNVDKGEEDFEVSTPEATLKTINQVLTGVQLFIALIASISILVGAIGIINTMMTSVMERRKEIGIMKAIGARNEDIFIQFFIEAGMMGLVGGLIGILVGTTIGFIGTIQINKFIGASTQPNINFLLIFLSLAGSFLIGAIAGITPAIKAAKQNPVEVIRS
;
A
#
# COMPACT_ATOMS: atom_id res chain seq x y z
N MET A 1 -2.37 40.17 24.76
CA MET A 1 -1.42 39.35 25.54
C MET A 1 -1.03 38.04 24.84
N ILE A 2 -1.91 37.02 24.64
CA ILE A 2 -1.53 35.76 24.00
C ILE A 2 -1.01 35.97 22.56
N LYS A 3 -1.67 36.80 21.76
CA LYS A 3 -1.24 37.17 20.40
C LYS A 3 0.17 37.76 20.35
N ASP A 4 0.51 38.59 21.34
CA ASP A 4 1.81 39.25 21.41
C ASP A 4 2.94 38.26 21.73
N TYR A 5 2.66 37.21 22.54
CA TYR A 5 3.59 36.13 22.81
C TYR A 5 3.88 35.31 21.53
N PHE A 6 2.89 35.02 20.68
CA PHE A 6 3.08 34.36 19.40
C PHE A 6 3.96 35.20 18.45
N VAL A 7 3.70 36.47 18.32
CA VAL A 7 4.47 37.38 17.44
C VAL A 7 5.93 37.50 17.92
N LEU A 8 6.14 37.67 19.23
CA LEU A 8 7.46 37.71 19.84
C LEU A 8 8.22 36.40 19.64
N SER A 9 7.59 35.28 19.85
CA SER A 9 8.19 33.94 19.67
C SER A 9 8.63 33.72 18.23
N PHE A 10 7.80 34.09 17.24
CA PHE A 10 8.15 33.97 15.82
C PHE A 10 9.32 34.87 15.42
N ARG A 11 9.36 36.09 15.93
CA ARG A 11 10.49 37.01 15.69
C ARG A 11 11.81 36.51 16.29
N ASN A 12 11.75 35.89 17.46
CA ASN A 12 12.89 35.31 18.14
C ASN A 12 13.43 34.07 17.38
N LEU A 13 12.55 33.21 16.87
CA LEU A 13 12.93 32.04 16.08
C LEU A 13 13.73 32.43 14.82
N ARG A 14 13.34 33.49 14.13
CA ARG A 14 14.01 33.97 12.91
C ARG A 14 15.46 34.45 13.16
N ARG A 15 15.78 34.89 14.37
CA ARG A 15 17.10 35.40 14.75
C ARG A 15 18.07 34.33 15.25
N ARG A 16 17.56 33.08 15.50
CA ARG A 16 18.38 31.95 15.99
C ARG A 16 19.03 31.22 14.81
N GLY A 17 20.36 31.05 14.88
CA GLY A 17 21.17 30.43 13.83
C GLY A 17 21.04 28.90 13.74
N LEU A 18 22.06 28.25 13.18
CA LEU A 18 22.13 26.80 12.85
C LEU A 18 21.70 25.84 13.97
N ARG A 19 21.88 26.21 15.27
CA ARG A 19 21.52 25.34 16.40
C ARG A 19 20.01 25.06 16.48
N SER A 20 19.18 26.08 16.22
CA SER A 20 17.72 25.93 16.22
C SER A 20 17.25 25.09 15.03
N TRP A 21 17.93 25.17 13.89
CA TRP A 21 17.64 24.35 12.72
C TRP A 21 17.89 22.86 12.96
N LEU A 22 19.00 22.51 13.62
CA LEU A 22 19.30 21.12 14.00
C LEU A 22 18.25 20.53 14.96
N THR A 23 17.75 21.38 15.87
CA THR A 23 16.67 20.97 16.78
C THR A 23 15.36 20.71 16.07
N LEU A 24 15.00 21.58 15.12
CA LEU A 24 13.79 21.44 14.31
C LEU A 24 13.83 20.21 13.42
N LEU A 25 15.04 19.79 12.98
CA LEU A 25 15.25 18.61 12.14
C LEU A 25 14.71 17.32 12.77
N GLY A 26 14.89 17.10 14.07
CA GLY A 26 14.37 15.92 14.77
C GLY A 26 12.84 15.83 14.71
N ILE A 27 12.14 16.94 14.99
CA ILE A 27 10.67 17.00 14.90
C ILE A 27 10.20 16.93 13.45
N LEU A 28 10.90 17.62 12.55
CA LEU A 28 10.63 17.60 11.11
C LEU A 28 10.65 16.15 10.59
N ILE A 29 11.75 15.44 10.86
CA ILE A 29 11.91 14.04 10.40
C ILE A 29 10.81 13.15 11.00
N GLY A 30 10.55 13.28 12.31
CA GLY A 30 9.51 12.49 12.97
C GLY A 30 8.12 12.70 12.35
N VAL A 31 7.71 13.96 12.18
CA VAL A 31 6.41 14.31 11.59
C VAL A 31 6.35 13.95 10.12
N ALA A 32 7.42 14.22 9.35
CA ALA A 32 7.46 13.88 7.93
C ALA A 32 7.35 12.37 7.71
N THR A 33 8.04 11.56 8.52
CA THR A 33 7.99 10.10 8.44
C THR A 33 6.59 9.57 8.73
N VAL A 34 5.91 10.07 9.77
CA VAL A 34 4.54 9.66 10.11
C VAL A 34 3.58 9.97 8.96
N ILE A 35 3.61 11.21 8.45
CA ILE A 35 2.70 11.62 7.38
C ILE A 35 2.98 10.88 6.07
N MET A 36 4.26 10.80 5.68
CA MET A 36 4.67 10.06 4.48
C MET A 36 4.13 8.64 4.52
N LEU A 37 4.29 7.96 5.66
CA LEU A 37 3.95 6.57 5.77
C LEU A 37 2.46 6.30 5.81
N ILE A 38 1.69 7.10 6.56
CA ILE A 38 0.23 6.96 6.55
C ILE A 38 -0.28 7.22 5.13
N SER A 39 0.22 8.24 4.44
CA SER A 39 -0.16 8.53 3.06
C SER A 39 0.19 7.40 2.09
N LEU A 40 1.39 6.81 2.23
CA LEU A 40 1.80 5.65 1.42
C LEU A 40 0.99 4.39 1.76
N GLY A 41 0.71 4.16 3.04
CA GLY A 41 -0.11 3.03 3.49
C GLY A 41 -1.55 3.10 2.97
N ASP A 42 -2.17 4.26 3.05
CA ASP A 42 -3.51 4.51 2.49
C ASP A 42 -3.49 4.38 0.95
N GLY A 43 -2.46 4.92 0.29
CA GLY A 43 -2.27 4.78 -1.16
C GLY A 43 -2.10 3.33 -1.59
N LEU A 44 -1.30 2.55 -0.87
CA LEU A 44 -1.09 1.13 -1.14
C LEU A 44 -2.37 0.31 -0.90
N LYS A 45 -3.11 0.61 0.17
CA LYS A 45 -4.40 -0.04 0.46
C LYS A 45 -5.42 0.20 -0.66
N LEU A 46 -5.55 1.44 -1.12
CA LEU A 46 -6.41 1.78 -2.24
C LEU A 46 -5.96 1.11 -3.54
N ALA A 47 -4.66 1.09 -3.81
CA ALA A 47 -4.09 0.44 -4.99
C ALA A 47 -4.34 -1.08 -4.98
N VAL A 48 -4.17 -1.73 -3.83
CA VAL A 48 -4.45 -3.17 -3.67
C VAL A 48 -5.95 -3.45 -3.83
N ASN A 49 -6.82 -2.66 -3.20
CA ASN A 49 -8.27 -2.82 -3.35
C ASN A 49 -8.70 -2.70 -4.82
N SER A 50 -8.13 -1.74 -5.56
CA SER A 50 -8.42 -1.58 -7.00
C SER A 50 -7.89 -2.72 -7.86
N GLN A 51 -6.78 -3.37 -7.46
CA GLN A 51 -6.19 -4.49 -8.17
C GLN A 51 -7.08 -5.73 -8.17
N PHE A 52 -7.72 -5.99 -7.07
CA PHE A 52 -8.45 -7.24 -6.86
C PHE A 52 -9.98 -7.07 -6.98
N GLY A 53 -10.49 -5.84 -7.01
CA GLY A 53 -11.93 -5.57 -6.95
C GLY A 53 -12.59 -6.19 -5.70
N ILE A 54 -11.83 -6.33 -4.62
CA ILE A 54 -12.10 -7.23 -3.50
C ILE A 54 -13.38 -6.87 -2.74
N GLU A 55 -13.75 -5.58 -2.71
CA GLU A 55 -14.88 -5.14 -1.88
C GLU A 55 -16.26 -5.61 -2.39
N GLU A 56 -16.37 -5.96 -3.68
CA GLU A 56 -17.64 -6.33 -4.30
C GLU A 56 -17.67 -7.77 -4.85
N THR A 57 -16.55 -8.50 -4.84
CA THR A 57 -16.51 -9.83 -5.43
C THR A 57 -17.01 -10.89 -4.46
N THR A 58 -17.88 -11.77 -4.97
CA THR A 58 -18.34 -12.99 -4.31
C THR A 58 -17.59 -14.21 -4.87
N VAL A 59 -16.27 -14.10 -5.06
CA VAL A 59 -15.44 -15.16 -5.64
C VAL A 59 -14.45 -15.65 -4.60
N ILE A 60 -14.48 -16.94 -4.33
CA ILE A 60 -13.46 -17.64 -3.53
C ILE A 60 -12.42 -18.21 -4.49
N SER A 61 -11.16 -17.99 -4.18
CA SER A 61 -10.03 -18.53 -4.94
C SER A 61 -9.46 -19.75 -4.21
N ILE A 62 -9.34 -20.85 -4.92
CA ILE A 62 -8.75 -22.09 -4.42
C ILE A 62 -7.47 -22.37 -5.22
N GLN A 63 -6.34 -22.57 -4.55
CA GLN A 63 -5.05 -22.88 -5.16
C GLN A 63 -4.35 -23.99 -4.39
N ALA A 64 -3.54 -24.78 -5.08
CA ALA A 64 -2.68 -25.76 -4.42
C ALA A 64 -1.41 -25.09 -3.90
N GLY A 65 -0.90 -25.54 -2.75
CA GLY A 65 0.40 -25.11 -2.22
C GLY A 65 0.42 -23.86 -1.34
N GLY A 66 -0.70 -23.20 -1.06
CA GLY A 66 -0.78 -22.05 -0.16
C GLY A 66 -0.14 -20.75 -0.69
N ILE A 67 -0.41 -19.61 -0.02
CA ILE A 67 0.11 -18.25 -0.36
C ILE A 67 1.64 -18.14 -0.16
N SER A 68 2.26 -19.00 0.61
CA SER A 68 3.69 -18.97 0.92
C SER A 68 4.60 -19.40 -0.24
N GLY A 69 4.03 -19.83 -1.39
CA GLY A 69 4.80 -20.17 -2.59
C GLY A 69 5.23 -18.92 -3.35
N TYR A 70 6.53 -18.80 -3.64
CA TYR A 70 7.04 -17.79 -4.57
C TYR A 70 6.65 -18.18 -5.99
N GLY A 71 5.87 -17.32 -6.67
CA GLY A 71 5.52 -17.51 -8.09
C GLY A 71 4.02 -17.40 -8.38
N PRO A 72 3.59 -17.67 -9.62
CA PRO A 72 2.18 -17.72 -10.00
C PRO A 72 1.41 -18.79 -9.22
N PRO A 73 0.09 -18.65 -9.04
CA PRO A 73 -0.75 -19.66 -8.40
C PRO A 73 -0.49 -21.06 -8.96
N GLY A 74 -0.32 -22.06 -8.08
CA GLY A 74 -0.03 -23.45 -8.46
C GLY A 74 1.38 -23.70 -9.02
N SER A 75 2.36 -22.80 -8.75
CA SER A 75 3.77 -23.04 -9.09
C SER A 75 4.44 -23.90 -8.03
N PHE A 76 5.30 -24.83 -8.49
CA PHE A 76 6.11 -25.70 -7.61
C PHE A 76 5.30 -26.58 -6.64
N VAL A 77 4.13 -27.03 -7.05
CA VAL A 77 3.24 -27.86 -6.24
C VAL A 77 3.44 -29.32 -6.57
N VAL A 78 3.54 -30.18 -5.54
CA VAL A 78 3.68 -31.63 -5.71
C VAL A 78 2.36 -32.27 -6.16
N ASN A 79 1.24 -31.72 -5.68
CA ASN A 79 -0.09 -32.25 -5.91
C ASN A 79 -0.98 -31.13 -6.45
N PRO A 80 -1.06 -30.88 -7.78
CA PRO A 80 -1.83 -29.79 -8.36
C PRO A 80 -3.34 -30.00 -8.18
N LEU A 81 -4.12 -28.92 -8.34
CA LEU A 81 -5.57 -29.01 -8.47
C LEU A 81 -5.92 -29.61 -9.82
N THR A 82 -7.11 -30.18 -9.93
CA THR A 82 -7.62 -30.80 -11.16
C THR A 82 -8.94 -30.18 -11.60
N THR A 83 -9.32 -30.39 -12.86
CA THR A 83 -10.64 -30.02 -13.38
C THR A 83 -11.76 -30.71 -12.60
N LYS A 84 -11.55 -31.94 -12.11
CA LYS A 84 -12.49 -32.68 -11.25
C LYS A 84 -12.72 -32.02 -9.91
N ASP A 85 -11.74 -31.29 -9.37
CA ASP A 85 -11.92 -30.51 -8.13
C ASP A 85 -12.86 -29.33 -8.38
N ALA A 86 -12.70 -28.63 -9.50
CA ALA A 86 -13.62 -27.56 -9.89
C ALA A 86 -15.05 -28.06 -10.09
N GLU A 87 -15.22 -29.25 -10.70
CA GLU A 87 -16.54 -29.89 -10.86
C GLU A 87 -17.17 -30.25 -9.52
N ALA A 88 -16.39 -30.76 -8.57
CA ALA A 88 -16.87 -31.08 -7.23
C ALA A 88 -17.26 -29.82 -6.45
N ILE A 89 -16.44 -28.75 -6.49
CA ILE A 89 -16.74 -27.47 -5.87
C ILE A 89 -18.02 -26.86 -6.46
N SER A 90 -18.24 -26.94 -7.76
CA SER A 90 -19.46 -26.40 -8.40
C SER A 90 -20.76 -27.11 -7.98
N LYS A 91 -20.70 -28.26 -7.31
CA LYS A 91 -21.86 -28.98 -6.75
C LYS A 91 -22.25 -28.53 -5.34
N ILE A 92 -21.44 -27.73 -4.68
CA ILE A 92 -21.74 -27.17 -3.34
C ILE A 92 -22.94 -26.23 -3.47
N SER A 93 -23.87 -26.32 -2.53
CA SER A 93 -25.15 -25.60 -2.59
C SER A 93 -25.01 -24.08 -2.60
N SER A 94 -23.99 -23.53 -1.92
CA SER A 94 -23.66 -22.12 -1.83
C SER A 94 -22.92 -21.58 -3.06
N VAL A 95 -22.35 -22.46 -3.90
CA VAL A 95 -21.62 -22.11 -5.12
C VAL A 95 -22.56 -21.98 -6.29
N GLU A 96 -22.39 -20.93 -7.09
CA GLU A 96 -23.11 -20.71 -8.34
C GLU A 96 -22.44 -21.47 -9.49
N PHE A 97 -21.13 -21.32 -9.62
CA PHE A 97 -20.27 -22.07 -10.54
C PHE A 97 -18.80 -21.97 -10.12
N ALA A 98 -17.96 -22.87 -10.61
CA ALA A 98 -16.52 -22.86 -10.41
C ALA A 98 -15.79 -22.91 -11.76
N VAL A 99 -14.74 -22.08 -11.90
CA VAL A 99 -13.96 -21.94 -13.14
C VAL A 99 -12.52 -22.36 -12.86
N PRO A 100 -12.06 -23.47 -13.43
CA PRO A 100 -10.66 -23.87 -13.35
C PRO A 100 -9.81 -23.04 -14.32
N ARG A 101 -8.59 -22.67 -13.92
CA ARG A 101 -7.64 -21.94 -14.77
C ARG A 101 -6.22 -22.46 -14.63
N ILE A 102 -5.53 -22.51 -15.73
CA ILE A 102 -4.09 -22.72 -15.80
C ILE A 102 -3.43 -21.36 -15.90
N ILE A 103 -2.48 -21.06 -15.03
CA ILE A 103 -1.69 -19.83 -15.06
C ILE A 103 -0.22 -20.24 -15.00
N LYS A 104 0.53 -19.93 -16.04
CA LYS A 104 1.97 -20.28 -16.16
C LYS A 104 2.74 -19.13 -16.80
N SER A 105 4.03 -19.10 -16.52
CA SER A 105 4.96 -18.17 -17.17
C SER A 105 5.54 -18.82 -18.43
N PHE A 106 5.54 -18.09 -19.53
CA PHE A 106 6.07 -18.56 -20.80
C PHE A 106 7.11 -17.60 -21.38
N LYS A 107 8.10 -18.17 -22.06
CA LYS A 107 9.02 -17.39 -22.89
C LYS A 107 8.24 -16.85 -24.09
N THR A 108 8.05 -15.54 -24.12
CA THR A 108 7.31 -14.87 -25.18
C THR A 108 8.25 -14.00 -26.00
N GLU A 109 8.20 -14.14 -27.32
CA GLU A 109 9.00 -13.39 -28.26
C GLU A 109 8.11 -12.50 -29.12
N TYR A 110 8.47 -11.22 -29.19
CA TYR A 110 7.90 -10.24 -30.11
C TYR A 110 8.92 -9.16 -30.43
N ASN A 111 8.96 -8.68 -31.67
CA ASN A 111 9.89 -7.63 -32.11
C ASN A 111 11.38 -7.99 -31.82
N ASN A 112 11.77 -9.24 -32.01
CA ASN A 112 13.12 -9.77 -31.72
C ASN A 112 13.55 -9.60 -30.25
N LYS A 113 12.59 -9.48 -29.34
CA LYS A 113 12.83 -9.44 -27.89
C LYS A 113 12.15 -10.61 -27.23
N LEU A 114 12.88 -11.26 -26.33
CA LEU A 114 12.41 -12.38 -25.52
C LEU A 114 12.15 -11.86 -24.10
N ASN A 115 10.95 -12.11 -23.60
CA ASN A 115 10.56 -11.81 -22.21
C ASN A 115 9.76 -12.97 -21.62
N ILE A 116 9.70 -13.05 -20.29
CA ILE A 116 8.83 -13.98 -19.58
C ILE A 116 7.52 -13.28 -19.27
N VAL A 117 6.42 -13.78 -19.82
CA VAL A 117 5.07 -13.21 -19.63
C VAL A 117 4.15 -14.28 -19.04
N TYR A 118 3.28 -13.86 -18.15
CA TYR A 118 2.22 -14.75 -17.64
C TYR A 118 1.17 -14.98 -18.71
N ALA A 119 0.82 -16.26 -18.89
CA ALA A 119 -0.33 -16.64 -19.68
C ALA A 119 -1.36 -17.33 -18.80
N ALA A 120 -2.65 -17.08 -19.11
CA ALA A 120 -3.78 -17.66 -18.41
C ALA A 120 -4.74 -18.31 -19.39
N SER A 121 -5.20 -19.53 -19.05
CA SER A 121 -6.13 -20.27 -19.87
C SER A 121 -7.54 -19.65 -19.86
N VAL A 122 -8.24 -19.80 -20.97
CA VAL A 122 -9.67 -19.53 -21.11
C VAL A 122 -10.35 -20.89 -21.37
N PRO A 123 -11.07 -21.45 -20.37
CA PRO A 123 -11.70 -22.75 -20.49
C PRO A 123 -12.91 -22.67 -21.45
N GLU A 124 -12.98 -23.57 -22.44
CA GLU A 124 -14.01 -23.53 -23.47
C GLU A 124 -15.44 -23.61 -22.92
N ASN A 125 -15.64 -24.47 -21.92
CA ASN A 125 -16.96 -24.73 -21.34
C ASN A 125 -17.40 -23.69 -20.29
N LYS A 126 -16.53 -22.72 -19.95
CA LYS A 126 -16.74 -21.74 -18.88
C LYS A 126 -16.28 -20.32 -19.27
N ILE A 127 -16.33 -20.02 -20.57
CA ILE A 127 -15.86 -18.72 -21.12
C ILE A 127 -16.68 -17.58 -20.56
N ASN A 128 -18.00 -17.68 -20.57
CA ASN A 128 -18.90 -16.61 -20.14
C ASN A 128 -18.80 -16.38 -18.63
N GLU A 129 -18.71 -17.47 -17.87
CA GLU A 129 -18.49 -17.43 -16.42
C GLU A 129 -17.17 -16.78 -16.07
N LEU A 130 -16.08 -17.12 -16.80
CA LEU A 130 -14.77 -16.47 -16.59
C LEU A 130 -14.83 -14.97 -16.85
N TYR A 131 -15.42 -14.57 -17.96
CA TYR A 131 -15.52 -13.14 -18.31
C TYR A 131 -16.40 -12.37 -17.32
N SER A 132 -17.45 -13.02 -16.81
CA SER A 132 -18.33 -12.44 -15.77
C SER A 132 -17.60 -12.26 -14.42
N ILE A 133 -16.84 -13.29 -13.97
CA ILE A 133 -16.08 -13.21 -12.69
C ILE A 133 -15.07 -12.07 -12.71
N GLN A 134 -14.36 -11.89 -13.83
CA GLN A 134 -13.27 -10.93 -13.94
C GLN A 134 -13.69 -9.64 -14.64
N ASP A 135 -14.96 -9.52 -15.02
CA ASP A 135 -15.51 -8.37 -15.75
C ASP A 135 -14.61 -8.01 -16.96
N ILE A 136 -14.26 -9.02 -17.79
CA ILE A 136 -13.34 -8.86 -18.91
C ILE A 136 -14.08 -8.30 -20.12
N GLU A 137 -13.62 -7.14 -20.58
CA GLU A 137 -14.10 -6.47 -21.78
C GLU A 137 -12.96 -6.24 -22.77
N ALA A 138 -13.27 -6.26 -24.07
CA ALA A 138 -12.32 -5.88 -25.11
C ALA A 138 -12.34 -4.36 -25.32
N GLU A 139 -11.17 -3.71 -25.30
CA GLU A 139 -11.02 -2.32 -25.73
C GLU A 139 -10.90 -2.25 -27.26
N SER A 140 -10.22 -3.21 -27.85
CA SER A 140 -10.07 -3.33 -29.31
C SER A 140 -10.03 -4.79 -29.72
N GLY A 141 -10.52 -5.08 -30.93
CA GLY A 141 -10.63 -6.46 -31.40
C GLY A 141 -11.81 -7.19 -30.76
N ARG A 142 -11.63 -8.45 -30.37
CA ARG A 142 -12.66 -9.29 -29.75
C ARG A 142 -12.07 -10.21 -28.68
N LEU A 143 -12.94 -10.70 -27.82
CA LEU A 143 -12.62 -11.75 -26.83
C LEU A 143 -12.40 -13.11 -27.52
N ILE A 144 -11.76 -14.05 -26.81
CA ILE A 144 -11.66 -15.44 -27.19
C ILE A 144 -13.06 -16.06 -27.13
N ALA A 145 -13.43 -16.81 -28.15
CA ALA A 145 -14.69 -17.53 -28.26
C ALA A 145 -14.45 -19.04 -28.32
N THR A 146 -15.50 -19.81 -28.09
CA THR A 146 -15.47 -21.27 -28.22
C THR A 146 -14.97 -21.69 -29.63
N GLY A 147 -14.04 -22.62 -29.67
CA GLY A 147 -13.43 -23.11 -30.92
C GLY A 147 -12.27 -22.27 -31.45
N ASP A 148 -11.91 -21.16 -30.84
CA ASP A 148 -10.70 -20.42 -31.21
C ASP A 148 -9.45 -21.27 -30.92
N ARG A 149 -8.49 -21.29 -31.87
CA ARG A 149 -7.20 -21.94 -31.79
C ARG A 149 -6.11 -21.03 -32.36
N GLY A 150 -4.90 -21.12 -31.78
CA GLY A 150 -3.76 -20.31 -32.22
C GLY A 150 -3.98 -18.79 -32.07
N LYS A 151 -4.92 -18.40 -31.22
CA LYS A 151 -5.33 -17.01 -31.00
C LYS A 151 -5.14 -16.63 -29.53
N VAL A 152 -4.77 -15.37 -29.31
CA VAL A 152 -4.58 -14.85 -27.96
C VAL A 152 -5.25 -13.48 -27.81
N PHE A 153 -5.67 -13.20 -26.58
CA PHE A 153 -6.21 -11.95 -26.13
C PHE A 153 -5.27 -11.39 -25.06
N ILE A 154 -4.82 -10.15 -25.20
CA ILE A 154 -3.75 -9.60 -24.38
C ILE A 154 -4.22 -8.51 -23.42
N GLY A 155 -3.52 -8.38 -22.30
CA GLY A 155 -3.71 -7.30 -21.33
C GLY A 155 -3.35 -5.93 -21.89
N ASN A 156 -3.93 -4.89 -21.30
CA ASN A 156 -3.87 -3.52 -21.80
C ASN A 156 -2.47 -2.94 -21.89
N ASN A 157 -1.58 -3.26 -20.92
CA ASN A 157 -0.22 -2.71 -20.91
C ASN A 157 0.62 -3.17 -22.09
N LEU A 158 0.35 -4.38 -22.63
CA LEU A 158 1.10 -4.93 -23.77
C LEU A 158 0.85 -4.17 -25.08
N LYS A 159 -0.22 -3.37 -25.20
CA LYS A 159 -0.47 -2.50 -26.34
C LYS A 159 0.42 -1.24 -26.35
N ASN A 160 1.04 -0.88 -25.23
CA ASN A 160 1.85 0.32 -25.12
C ASN A 160 3.19 0.13 -25.84
N PRO A 161 3.71 1.12 -26.56
CA PRO A 161 5.01 1.02 -27.23
C PRO A 161 6.19 0.89 -26.26
N ASP A 162 6.00 1.34 -25.00
CA ASP A 162 7.01 1.27 -23.94
C ASP A 162 6.98 -0.04 -23.14
N ASN A 163 6.18 -1.02 -23.58
CA ASN A 163 6.14 -2.35 -22.97
C ASN A 163 7.52 -3.04 -23.02
N GLU A 164 7.63 -4.21 -22.40
CA GLU A 164 8.87 -5.00 -22.33
C GLU A 164 9.45 -5.38 -23.70
N PHE A 165 8.61 -5.42 -24.75
CA PHE A 165 9.02 -5.70 -26.14
C PHE A 165 9.41 -4.44 -26.91
N LYS A 166 9.29 -3.23 -26.33
CA LYS A 166 9.57 -1.94 -26.95
C LYS A 166 8.84 -1.72 -28.28
N LYS A 167 7.66 -2.32 -28.42
CA LYS A 167 6.77 -2.17 -29.56
C LYS A 167 5.35 -2.53 -29.16
N ALA A 168 4.38 -1.73 -29.56
CA ALA A 168 2.97 -1.98 -29.32
C ALA A 168 2.53 -3.33 -29.92
N ILE A 169 1.82 -4.13 -29.12
CA ILE A 169 1.17 -5.33 -29.60
C ILE A 169 -0.31 -4.98 -29.84
N LEU A 170 -0.78 -5.11 -31.07
CA LEU A 170 -2.12 -4.74 -31.50
C LEU A 170 -2.86 -5.94 -32.06
N PRO A 171 -4.22 -5.91 -32.16
CA PRO A 171 -4.97 -6.92 -32.87
C PRO A 171 -4.42 -7.13 -34.29
N GLY A 172 -4.19 -8.38 -34.69
CA GLY A 172 -3.56 -8.73 -35.93
C GLY A 172 -2.06 -9.03 -35.82
N SER A 173 -1.37 -8.58 -34.75
CA SER A 173 0.04 -8.95 -34.49
C SER A 173 0.17 -10.46 -34.25
N THR A 174 1.36 -11.00 -34.54
CA THR A 174 1.73 -12.38 -34.22
C THR A 174 2.82 -12.34 -33.15
N ILE A 175 2.61 -13.05 -32.05
CA ILE A 175 3.59 -13.27 -30.97
C ILE A 175 3.98 -14.73 -30.92
N THR A 176 5.18 -15.03 -30.48
CA THR A 176 5.65 -16.41 -30.31
C THR A 176 5.70 -16.72 -28.80
N VAL A 177 5.00 -17.77 -28.37
CA VAL A 177 4.97 -18.24 -26.99
C VAL A 177 5.55 -19.67 -26.97
N ASP A 178 6.65 -19.87 -26.25
CA ASP A 178 7.42 -21.13 -26.23
C ASP A 178 7.63 -21.77 -27.61
N GLY A 179 8.02 -20.94 -28.58
CA GLY A 179 8.31 -21.38 -29.95
C GLY A 179 7.09 -21.60 -30.85
N LYS A 180 5.85 -21.46 -30.35
CA LYS A 180 4.63 -21.52 -31.15
C LYS A 180 4.07 -20.11 -31.41
N SER A 181 3.64 -19.88 -32.66
CA SER A 181 3.08 -18.61 -33.07
C SER A 181 1.58 -18.49 -32.76
N PHE A 182 1.20 -17.34 -32.18
CA PHE A 182 -0.18 -17.02 -31.84
C PHE A 182 -0.57 -15.68 -32.42
N ARG A 183 -1.78 -15.58 -32.97
CA ARG A 183 -2.32 -14.31 -33.47
C ARG A 183 -3.08 -13.57 -32.38
N VAL A 184 -2.75 -12.33 -32.16
CA VAL A 184 -3.48 -11.44 -31.23
C VAL A 184 -4.80 -11.04 -31.87
N ILE A 185 -5.92 -11.33 -31.19
CA ILE A 185 -7.27 -11.03 -31.70
C ILE A 185 -7.94 -9.87 -30.98
N GLY A 186 -7.43 -9.47 -29.84
CA GLY A 186 -7.95 -8.32 -29.10
C GLY A 186 -7.07 -7.92 -27.95
N VAL A 187 -7.36 -6.73 -27.41
CA VAL A 187 -6.71 -6.12 -26.27
C VAL A 187 -7.75 -5.85 -25.19
N MET A 188 -7.44 -6.21 -23.97
CA MET A 188 -8.29 -6.01 -22.79
C MET A 188 -8.45 -4.50 -22.48
N LYS A 189 -9.64 -4.11 -22.10
CA LYS A 189 -9.89 -2.80 -21.49
C LYS A 189 -9.09 -2.71 -20.20
N LYS A 190 -8.45 -1.57 -19.96
CA LYS A 190 -7.59 -1.38 -18.79
C LYS A 190 -8.35 -1.66 -17.48
N LYS A 191 -7.84 -2.60 -16.69
CA LYS A 191 -8.41 -2.98 -15.39
C LYS A 191 -7.77 -2.28 -14.20
N GLY A 192 -6.56 -1.73 -14.40
CA GLY A 192 -5.74 -1.21 -13.32
C GLY A 192 -5.11 -2.33 -12.48
N SER A 193 -5.11 -3.55 -12.96
CA SER A 193 -4.50 -4.73 -12.34
C SER A 193 -3.19 -5.07 -13.04
N PHE A 194 -2.09 -5.08 -12.28
CA PHE A 194 -0.79 -5.46 -12.81
C PHE A 194 -0.82 -6.86 -13.46
N ILE A 195 -1.57 -7.78 -12.88
CA ILE A 195 -1.67 -9.15 -13.40
C ILE A 195 -2.50 -9.17 -14.67
N LEU A 196 -3.71 -8.63 -14.65
CA LEU A 196 -4.64 -8.67 -15.78
C LEU A 196 -4.18 -7.79 -16.95
N ASP A 197 -3.58 -6.63 -16.66
CA ASP A 197 -3.12 -5.73 -17.70
C ASP A 197 -1.81 -6.18 -18.38
N ASN A 198 -1.11 -7.20 -17.83
CA ASN A 198 0.11 -7.76 -18.42
C ASN A 198 -0.01 -9.25 -18.83
N VAL A 199 -1.21 -9.84 -18.77
CA VAL A 199 -1.43 -11.27 -19.05
C VAL A 199 -1.69 -11.52 -20.54
N ILE A 200 -1.28 -12.69 -21.02
CA ILE A 200 -1.71 -13.26 -22.30
C ILE A 200 -2.79 -14.29 -21.99
N MET A 201 -4.01 -14.08 -22.45
CA MET A 201 -5.08 -15.08 -22.36
C MET A 201 -5.11 -15.91 -23.64
N MET A 202 -5.19 -17.21 -23.48
CA MET A 202 -5.25 -18.15 -24.61
C MET A 202 -6.26 -19.29 -24.36
N PRO A 203 -6.78 -19.93 -25.41
CA PRO A 203 -7.63 -21.10 -25.25
C PRO A 203 -6.95 -22.19 -24.41
N GLU A 204 -7.71 -22.82 -23.53
CA GLU A 204 -7.18 -23.87 -22.63
C GLU A 204 -6.47 -24.99 -23.37
N LEU A 205 -7.03 -25.44 -24.50
CA LEU A 205 -6.42 -26.50 -25.29
C LEU A 205 -5.09 -26.12 -25.94
N ASP A 206 -4.93 -24.84 -26.31
CA ASP A 206 -3.65 -24.34 -26.81
C ASP A 206 -2.61 -24.31 -25.68
N MET A 207 -3.04 -23.91 -24.47
CA MET A 207 -2.15 -23.90 -23.29
C MET A 207 -1.75 -25.32 -22.88
N LYS A 208 -2.67 -26.27 -22.82
CA LYS A 208 -2.38 -27.68 -22.56
C LYS A 208 -1.42 -28.26 -23.60
N ALA A 209 -1.55 -27.88 -24.86
CA ALA A 209 -0.64 -28.27 -25.93
C ALA A 209 0.78 -27.65 -25.84
N LEU A 210 0.95 -26.56 -25.13
CA LEU A 210 2.26 -25.97 -24.79
C LEU A 210 2.94 -26.70 -23.63
N LEU A 211 2.14 -27.06 -22.62
CA LEU A 211 2.65 -27.62 -21.37
C LEU A 211 2.88 -29.13 -21.44
N ASN A 212 2.35 -29.83 -22.45
CA ASN A 212 2.20 -31.31 -22.49
C ASN A 212 1.53 -31.84 -21.22
N ASP A 213 0.61 -31.07 -20.65
CA ASP A 213 0.01 -31.29 -19.34
C ASP A 213 -1.41 -31.84 -19.48
N GLY A 214 -1.83 -32.64 -18.50
CA GLY A 214 -3.15 -33.28 -18.47
C GLY A 214 -4.26 -32.37 -17.92
N ASP A 215 -4.83 -32.76 -16.76
CA ASP A 215 -5.97 -32.11 -16.12
C ASP A 215 -5.57 -31.11 -15.03
N ASP A 216 -4.29 -30.78 -14.90
CA ASP A 216 -3.75 -29.91 -13.88
C ASP A 216 -4.20 -28.46 -14.07
N VAL A 217 -4.69 -27.84 -12.99
CA VAL A 217 -5.08 -26.43 -12.97
C VAL A 217 -4.32 -25.70 -11.86
N SER A 218 -4.04 -24.42 -12.09
CA SER A 218 -3.28 -23.59 -11.15
C SER A 218 -4.16 -22.98 -10.06
N ILE A 219 -5.39 -22.64 -10.43
CA ILE A 219 -6.34 -21.96 -9.55
C ILE A 219 -7.78 -22.31 -9.97
N ILE A 220 -8.67 -22.38 -8.99
CA ILE A 220 -10.11 -22.50 -9.23
C ILE A 220 -10.78 -21.25 -8.63
N GLY A 221 -11.53 -20.51 -9.44
CA GLY A 221 -12.36 -19.41 -8.98
C GLY A 221 -13.80 -19.90 -8.78
N ALA A 222 -14.27 -19.94 -7.54
CA ALA A 222 -15.64 -20.32 -7.20
C ALA A 222 -16.51 -19.06 -6.97
N LYS A 223 -17.50 -18.83 -7.81
CA LYS A 223 -18.52 -17.78 -7.64
C LYS A 223 -19.55 -18.24 -6.64
N ILE A 224 -19.75 -17.45 -5.59
CA ILE A 224 -20.74 -17.71 -4.55
C ILE A 224 -22.03 -16.96 -4.87
N LYS A 225 -23.17 -17.60 -4.63
CA LYS A 225 -24.51 -17.08 -4.97
C LYS A 225 -24.83 -15.76 -4.26
N ASN A 226 -24.40 -15.63 -3.00
CA ASN A 226 -24.65 -14.44 -2.18
C ASN A 226 -23.47 -14.21 -1.24
N LYS A 227 -23.19 -12.94 -0.93
CA LYS A 227 -22.14 -12.53 0.00
C LYS A 227 -22.33 -13.12 1.40
N ASP A 228 -23.56 -13.25 1.85
CA ASP A 228 -23.90 -13.80 3.18
C ASP A 228 -23.50 -15.28 3.31
N LEU A 229 -23.37 -15.99 2.20
CA LEU A 229 -22.98 -17.41 2.16
C LEU A 229 -21.46 -17.61 2.05
N MET A 230 -20.65 -16.53 2.03
CA MET A 230 -19.20 -16.64 1.82
C MET A 230 -18.51 -17.49 2.88
N ALA A 231 -18.84 -17.30 4.17
CA ALA A 231 -18.23 -18.03 5.27
C ALA A 231 -18.63 -19.51 5.28
N GLU A 232 -19.90 -19.81 4.93
CA GLU A 232 -20.39 -21.18 4.78
C GLU A 232 -19.72 -21.86 3.59
N ALA A 233 -19.68 -21.19 2.43
CA ALA A 233 -19.04 -21.70 1.23
C ALA A 233 -17.52 -21.97 1.43
N GLU A 234 -16.82 -21.08 2.12
CA GLU A 234 -15.40 -21.28 2.46
C GLU A 234 -15.21 -22.57 3.26
N LYS A 235 -16.01 -22.76 4.30
CA LYS A 235 -15.95 -23.96 5.14
C LYS A 235 -16.27 -25.23 4.36
N ASP A 236 -17.35 -25.21 3.58
CA ASP A 236 -17.76 -26.39 2.78
C ASP A 236 -16.72 -26.74 1.71
N ILE A 237 -16.11 -25.72 1.08
CA ILE A 237 -15.03 -25.94 0.12
C ILE A 237 -13.80 -26.56 0.81
N ILE A 238 -13.42 -26.07 1.98
CA ILE A 238 -12.29 -26.62 2.74
C ILE A 238 -12.56 -28.07 3.13
N GLU A 239 -13.73 -28.39 3.66
CA GLU A 239 -14.09 -29.76 4.05
C GLU A 239 -14.11 -30.68 2.83
N LEU A 240 -14.73 -30.28 1.72
CA LEU A 240 -14.73 -31.03 0.47
C LEU A 240 -13.31 -31.31 -0.04
N MET A 241 -12.45 -30.29 -0.03
CA MET A 241 -11.09 -30.43 -0.52
C MET A 241 -10.22 -31.31 0.38
N ARG A 242 -10.39 -31.25 1.72
CA ARG A 242 -9.73 -32.18 2.64
C ARG A 242 -10.09 -33.64 2.34
N ASP A 243 -11.40 -33.92 2.21
CA ASP A 243 -11.89 -35.26 1.92
C ASP A 243 -11.33 -35.77 0.58
N ARG A 244 -11.34 -34.95 -0.46
CA ARG A 244 -10.85 -35.32 -1.79
C ARG A 244 -9.35 -35.55 -1.86
N ARG A 245 -8.58 -34.81 -1.06
CA ARG A 245 -7.12 -34.86 -1.02
C ARG A 245 -6.59 -35.75 0.09
N ASN A 246 -7.48 -36.30 0.92
CA ASN A 246 -7.18 -37.15 2.06
C ASN A 246 -6.13 -36.52 3.00
N VAL A 247 -6.38 -35.24 3.38
CA VAL A 247 -5.52 -34.47 4.30
C VAL A 247 -6.31 -34.06 5.54
N ASP A 248 -5.66 -34.06 6.68
CA ASP A 248 -6.26 -33.66 7.95
C ASP A 248 -6.23 -32.13 8.15
N LYS A 249 -7.00 -31.67 9.13
CA LYS A 249 -7.04 -30.25 9.51
C LYS A 249 -5.68 -29.79 10.00
N GLY A 250 -5.09 -28.81 9.31
CA GLY A 250 -3.76 -28.25 9.59
C GLY A 250 -2.64 -28.85 8.73
N GLU A 251 -2.97 -29.83 7.87
CA GLU A 251 -2.05 -30.45 6.93
C GLU A 251 -2.46 -30.18 5.45
N GLU A 252 -3.29 -29.15 5.26
CA GLU A 252 -3.78 -28.81 3.94
C GLU A 252 -2.63 -28.43 2.97
N ASP A 253 -2.58 -29.11 1.84
CA ASP A 253 -1.69 -28.81 0.71
C ASP A 253 -2.35 -27.88 -0.32
N PHE A 254 -3.43 -27.21 0.09
CA PHE A 254 -4.18 -26.22 -0.68
C PHE A 254 -4.60 -25.05 0.20
N GLU A 255 -4.95 -23.97 -0.43
CA GLU A 255 -5.46 -22.77 0.23
C GLU A 255 -6.78 -22.33 -0.39
N VAL A 256 -7.73 -21.99 0.48
CA VAL A 256 -9.00 -21.35 0.12
C VAL A 256 -8.96 -19.92 0.61
N SER A 257 -8.97 -18.98 -0.31
CA SER A 257 -8.82 -17.56 0.00
C SER A 257 -10.08 -16.79 -0.39
N THR A 258 -10.69 -16.17 0.61
CA THR A 258 -11.79 -15.23 0.41
C THR A 258 -11.23 -13.80 0.19
N PRO A 259 -11.98 -12.91 -0.48
CA PRO A 259 -11.64 -11.50 -0.57
C PRO A 259 -11.35 -10.86 0.80
N GLU A 260 -12.17 -11.18 1.78
CA GLU A 260 -12.03 -10.67 3.15
C GLU A 260 -10.75 -11.16 3.85
N ALA A 261 -10.41 -12.43 3.70
CA ALA A 261 -9.18 -13.01 4.23
C ALA A 261 -7.94 -12.35 3.60
N THR A 262 -7.96 -12.13 2.28
CA THR A 262 -6.89 -11.44 1.57
C THR A 262 -6.70 -10.01 2.08
N LEU A 263 -7.79 -9.24 2.20
CA LEU A 263 -7.76 -7.88 2.76
C LEU A 263 -7.26 -7.87 4.21
N LYS A 264 -7.67 -8.83 5.03
CA LYS A 264 -7.20 -8.96 6.42
C LYS A 264 -5.69 -9.19 6.48
N THR A 265 -5.17 -10.09 5.66
CA THR A 265 -3.72 -10.37 5.57
C THR A 265 -2.94 -9.13 5.15
N ILE A 266 -3.40 -8.44 4.11
CA ILE A 266 -2.78 -7.18 3.65
C ILE A 266 -2.79 -6.13 4.76
N ASN A 267 -3.94 -5.94 5.43
CA ASN A 267 -4.04 -4.98 6.53
C ASN A 267 -3.13 -5.35 7.71
N GLN A 268 -2.94 -6.64 8.01
CA GLN A 268 -2.00 -7.10 9.06
C GLN A 268 -0.56 -6.75 8.71
N VAL A 269 -0.13 -7.00 7.47
CA VAL A 269 1.21 -6.63 6.99
C VAL A 269 1.41 -5.11 7.06
N LEU A 270 0.44 -4.33 6.55
CA LEU A 270 0.50 -2.87 6.61
C LEU A 270 0.56 -2.36 8.04
N THR A 271 -0.23 -2.94 8.95
CA THR A 271 -0.21 -2.58 10.38
C THR A 271 1.15 -2.88 11.00
N GLY A 272 1.77 -4.02 10.69
CA GLY A 272 3.12 -4.35 11.14
C GLY A 272 4.16 -3.32 10.67
N VAL A 273 4.12 -2.95 9.40
CA VAL A 273 4.99 -1.90 8.84
C VAL A 273 4.73 -0.55 9.52
N GLN A 274 3.46 -0.17 9.70
CA GLN A 274 3.09 1.08 10.38
C GLN A 274 3.61 1.13 11.83
N LEU A 275 3.52 0.03 12.56
CA LEU A 275 4.01 -0.06 13.94
C LEU A 275 5.53 0.09 14.00
N PHE A 276 6.27 -0.56 13.10
CA PHE A 276 7.72 -0.43 13.01
C PHE A 276 8.15 1.03 12.77
N ILE A 277 7.46 1.72 11.88
CA ILE A 277 7.80 3.11 11.55
C ILE A 277 7.32 4.08 12.63
N ALA A 278 6.21 3.78 13.31
CA ALA A 278 5.81 4.56 14.50
C ALA A 278 6.89 4.53 15.59
N LEU A 279 7.60 3.42 15.75
CA LEU A 279 8.77 3.33 16.64
C LEU A 279 9.89 4.26 16.20
N ILE A 280 10.26 4.25 14.91
CA ILE A 280 11.30 5.14 14.36
C ILE A 280 10.89 6.61 14.53
N ALA A 281 9.65 6.95 14.22
CA ALA A 281 9.13 8.30 14.38
C ALA A 281 9.15 8.75 15.85
N SER A 282 8.80 7.86 16.78
CA SER A 282 8.84 8.13 18.22
C SER A 282 10.26 8.44 18.71
N ILE A 283 11.25 7.69 18.25
CA ILE A 283 12.67 7.97 18.55
C ILE A 283 13.08 9.33 17.98
N SER A 284 12.71 9.63 16.73
CA SER A 284 13.01 10.92 16.10
C SER A 284 12.40 12.10 16.86
N ILE A 285 11.14 11.96 17.31
CA ILE A 285 10.43 12.95 18.12
C ILE A 285 11.14 13.13 19.48
N LEU A 286 11.56 12.06 20.14
CA LEU A 286 12.32 12.15 21.41
C LEU A 286 13.64 12.89 21.23
N VAL A 287 14.39 12.61 20.16
CA VAL A 287 15.63 13.36 19.84
C VAL A 287 15.32 14.84 19.59
N GLY A 288 14.25 15.14 18.85
CA GLY A 288 13.79 16.50 18.63
C GLY A 288 13.39 17.23 19.94
N ALA A 289 12.68 16.53 20.83
CA ALA A 289 12.28 17.08 22.13
C ALA A 289 13.51 17.39 23.03
N ILE A 290 14.50 16.49 23.08
CA ILE A 290 15.77 16.74 23.78
C ILE A 290 16.50 17.96 23.18
N GLY A 291 16.49 18.06 21.86
CA GLY A 291 17.05 19.23 21.17
C GLY A 291 16.33 20.54 21.56
N ILE A 292 14.99 20.54 21.68
CA ILE A 292 14.23 21.70 22.15
C ILE A 292 14.65 22.05 23.58
N ILE A 293 14.71 21.08 24.50
CA ILE A 293 15.15 21.29 25.88
C ILE A 293 16.50 21.99 25.90
N ASN A 294 17.48 21.47 25.17
CA ASN A 294 18.84 22.03 25.13
C ASN A 294 18.87 23.45 24.55
N THR A 295 18.16 23.67 23.44
CA THR A 295 18.09 24.99 22.79
C THR A 295 17.39 26.03 23.68
N MET A 296 16.30 25.63 24.34
CA MET A 296 15.57 26.51 25.25
C MET A 296 16.37 26.81 26.52
N MET A 297 17.12 25.81 27.07
CA MET A 297 18.01 26.03 28.21
C MET A 297 19.08 27.06 27.89
N THR A 298 19.74 26.94 26.74
CA THR A 298 20.74 27.91 26.28
C THR A 298 20.10 29.29 26.10
N SER A 299 18.91 29.36 25.49
CA SER A 299 18.18 30.61 25.32
C SER A 299 17.84 31.32 26.65
N VAL A 300 17.41 30.54 27.65
CA VAL A 300 17.15 31.06 28.99
C VAL A 300 18.42 31.63 29.60
N MET A 301 19.57 30.96 29.41
CA MET A 301 20.85 31.44 29.91
C MET A 301 21.32 32.72 29.21
N GLU A 302 21.25 32.77 27.89
CA GLU A 302 21.60 33.94 27.07
C GLU A 302 20.73 35.18 27.39
N ARG A 303 19.46 34.96 27.70
CA ARG A 303 18.47 36.04 27.99
C ARG A 303 18.24 36.27 29.48
N ARG A 304 19.14 35.77 30.31
CA ARG A 304 19.02 35.85 31.78
C ARG A 304 18.82 37.30 32.28
N LYS A 305 19.56 38.27 31.75
CA LYS A 305 19.45 39.69 32.12
C LYS A 305 18.06 40.28 31.70
N GLU A 306 17.58 39.92 30.51
CA GLU A 306 16.25 40.38 30.06
C GLU A 306 15.14 39.85 30.99
N ILE A 307 15.21 38.58 31.40
CA ILE A 307 14.27 37.97 32.36
C ILE A 307 14.33 38.66 33.71
N GLY A 308 15.53 38.99 34.19
CA GLY A 308 15.73 39.71 35.41
C GLY A 308 15.09 41.12 35.40
N ILE A 309 15.27 41.87 34.31
CA ILE A 309 14.64 43.19 34.10
C ILE A 309 13.12 43.05 34.06
N MET A 310 12.57 42.12 33.30
CA MET A 310 11.12 41.89 33.24
C MET A 310 10.54 41.62 34.62
N LYS A 311 11.20 40.85 35.45
CA LYS A 311 10.77 40.57 36.83
C LYS A 311 10.91 41.80 37.73
N ALA A 312 11.95 42.59 37.56
CA ALA A 312 12.15 43.82 38.35
C ALA A 312 11.07 44.87 38.08
N ILE A 313 10.51 44.92 36.86
CA ILE A 313 9.38 45.79 36.51
C ILE A 313 8.01 45.17 36.79
N GLY A 314 7.93 43.98 37.42
CA GLY A 314 6.71 43.38 37.93
C GLY A 314 6.11 42.22 37.17
N ALA A 315 6.81 41.60 36.19
CA ALA A 315 6.35 40.40 35.52
C ALA A 315 6.23 39.22 36.49
N ARG A 316 5.10 38.53 36.46
CA ARG A 316 4.85 37.34 37.29
C ARG A 316 5.62 36.12 36.76
N ASN A 317 5.85 35.16 37.64
CA ASN A 317 6.46 33.86 37.21
C ASN A 317 5.65 33.16 36.12
N GLU A 318 4.34 33.28 36.18
CA GLU A 318 3.42 32.73 35.19
C GLU A 318 3.59 33.36 33.81
N ASP A 319 3.81 34.66 33.74
CA ASP A 319 4.01 35.35 32.46
C ASP A 319 5.28 34.89 31.76
N ILE A 320 6.37 34.78 32.54
CA ILE A 320 7.64 34.24 32.05
C ILE A 320 7.50 32.77 31.62
N PHE A 321 6.82 31.94 32.43
CA PHE A 321 6.56 30.55 32.10
C PHE A 321 5.79 30.42 30.77
N ILE A 322 4.66 31.10 30.63
CA ILE A 322 3.81 31.06 29.44
C ILE A 322 4.58 31.51 28.19
N GLN A 323 5.41 32.55 28.30
CA GLN A 323 6.21 33.05 27.20
C GLN A 323 7.15 31.95 26.66
N PHE A 324 7.93 31.33 27.55
CA PHE A 324 8.89 30.28 27.15
C PHE A 324 8.22 28.96 26.73
N PHE A 325 7.07 28.65 27.34
CA PHE A 325 6.22 27.50 26.96
C PHE A 325 5.68 27.65 25.54
N ILE A 326 5.13 28.80 25.19
CA ILE A 326 4.66 29.10 23.83
C ILE A 326 5.84 29.13 22.86
N GLU A 327 7.01 29.69 23.23
CA GLU A 327 8.19 29.73 22.38
C GLU A 327 8.65 28.33 22.02
N ALA A 328 8.68 27.38 22.96
CA ALA A 328 9.00 25.98 22.72
C ALA A 328 7.94 25.27 21.85
N GLY A 329 6.64 25.52 22.10
CA GLY A 329 5.55 25.02 21.28
C GLY A 329 5.64 25.52 19.83
N MET A 330 6.01 26.78 19.62
CA MET A 330 6.24 27.35 18.29
C MET A 330 7.39 26.69 17.54
N MET A 331 8.47 26.28 18.24
CA MET A 331 9.51 25.45 17.62
C MET A 331 8.94 24.14 17.12
N GLY A 332 8.15 23.43 17.96
CA GLY A 332 7.45 22.23 17.56
C GLY A 332 6.55 22.45 16.34
N LEU A 333 5.78 23.52 16.35
CA LEU A 333 4.87 23.87 15.27
C LEU A 333 5.59 24.14 13.94
N VAL A 334 6.71 24.90 13.95
CA VAL A 334 7.50 25.18 12.75
C VAL A 334 8.15 23.89 12.22
N GLY A 335 8.75 23.08 13.10
CA GLY A 335 9.29 21.77 12.72
C GLY A 335 8.22 20.85 12.14
N GLY A 336 7.03 20.81 12.78
CA GLY A 336 5.88 20.06 12.32
C GLY A 336 5.36 20.55 10.97
N LEU A 337 5.25 21.84 10.74
CA LEU A 337 4.76 22.42 9.48
C LEU A 337 5.67 22.07 8.31
N ILE A 338 6.99 22.18 8.50
CA ILE A 338 7.95 21.77 7.48
C ILE A 338 7.91 20.26 7.29
N GLY A 339 7.77 19.49 8.38
CA GLY A 339 7.61 18.03 8.34
C GLY A 339 6.36 17.60 7.55
N ILE A 340 5.24 18.30 7.76
CA ILE A 340 4.00 18.08 7.01
C ILE A 340 4.21 18.31 5.51
N LEU A 341 4.82 19.45 5.15
CA LEU A 341 5.08 19.77 3.74
C LEU A 341 5.97 18.72 3.07
N VAL A 342 7.04 18.33 3.73
CA VAL A 342 7.97 17.29 3.21
C VAL A 342 7.28 15.92 3.17
N GLY A 343 6.62 15.52 4.26
CA GLY A 343 5.95 14.22 4.37
C GLY A 343 4.81 14.04 3.37
N THR A 344 3.97 15.06 3.20
CA THR A 344 2.88 15.02 2.20
C THR A 344 3.43 15.00 0.78
N THR A 345 4.47 15.77 0.47
CA THR A 345 5.08 15.79 -0.86
C THR A 345 5.67 14.42 -1.21
N ILE A 346 6.45 13.83 -0.30
CA ILE A 346 7.05 12.50 -0.52
C ILE A 346 5.96 11.43 -0.58
N GLY A 347 4.95 11.47 0.29
CA GLY A 347 3.82 10.56 0.29
C GLY A 347 3.02 10.63 -1.02
N PHE A 348 2.76 11.82 -1.52
CA PHE A 348 2.08 12.04 -2.79
C PHE A 348 2.86 11.49 -3.99
N ILE A 349 4.15 11.83 -4.09
CA ILE A 349 5.04 11.33 -5.16
C ILE A 349 5.16 9.80 -5.06
N GLY A 350 5.33 9.27 -3.84
CA GLY A 350 5.43 7.84 -3.60
C GLY A 350 4.16 7.08 -4.03
N THR A 351 2.97 7.59 -3.70
CA THR A 351 1.70 7.00 -4.14
C THR A 351 1.57 7.00 -5.66
N ILE A 352 1.98 8.08 -6.35
CA ILE A 352 2.00 8.11 -7.82
C ILE A 352 2.94 7.04 -8.39
N GLN A 353 4.12 6.85 -7.79
CA GLN A 353 5.07 5.84 -8.27
C GLN A 353 4.56 4.42 -8.02
N ILE A 354 3.96 4.16 -6.85
CA ILE A 354 3.30 2.89 -6.54
C ILE A 354 2.19 2.62 -7.57
N ASN A 355 1.32 3.59 -7.85
CA ASN A 355 0.27 3.46 -8.84
C ASN A 355 0.80 3.13 -10.24
N LYS A 356 1.89 3.78 -10.66
CA LYS A 356 2.54 3.46 -11.95
C LYS A 356 3.11 2.04 -11.97
N PHE A 357 3.75 1.62 -10.88
CA PHE A 357 4.35 0.30 -10.77
C PHE A 357 3.30 -0.82 -10.75
N ILE A 358 2.22 -0.61 -9.99
CA ILE A 358 1.13 -1.60 -9.84
C ILE A 358 0.11 -1.51 -10.99
N GLY A 359 0.11 -0.42 -11.79
CA GLY A 359 -0.89 -0.19 -12.83
C GLY A 359 -2.22 0.38 -12.32
N ALA A 360 -2.31 0.73 -11.04
CA ALA A 360 -3.52 1.30 -10.45
C ALA A 360 -3.75 2.74 -10.90
N SER A 361 -5.02 3.16 -10.94
CA SER A 361 -5.42 4.53 -11.31
C SER A 361 -5.99 5.33 -10.14
N THR A 362 -5.61 4.97 -8.91
CA THR A 362 -6.10 5.63 -7.69
C THR A 362 -5.47 7.02 -7.53
N GLN A 363 -6.28 8.01 -7.15
CA GLN A 363 -5.76 9.35 -6.87
C GLN A 363 -5.24 9.41 -5.43
N PRO A 364 -4.04 10.01 -5.21
CA PRO A 364 -3.55 10.27 -3.87
C PRO A 364 -4.53 11.16 -3.10
N ASN A 365 -4.94 10.75 -1.92
CA ASN A 365 -5.85 11.52 -1.08
C ASN A 365 -5.07 12.25 0.02
N ILE A 366 -5.40 13.53 0.22
CA ILE A 366 -4.81 14.35 1.30
C ILE A 366 -5.75 14.30 2.50
N ASN A 367 -5.27 13.69 3.58
CA ASN A 367 -6.03 13.58 4.82
C ASN A 367 -5.83 14.86 5.69
N PHE A 368 -6.75 15.80 5.56
CA PHE A 368 -6.69 17.07 6.32
C PHE A 368 -6.75 16.87 7.83
N LEU A 369 -7.46 15.84 8.32
CA LEU A 369 -7.51 15.52 9.74
C LEU A 369 -6.13 15.10 10.25
N LEU A 370 -5.42 14.25 9.48
CA LEU A 370 -4.05 13.85 9.80
C LEU A 370 -3.11 15.05 9.87
N ILE A 371 -3.21 15.98 8.92
CA ILE A 371 -2.42 17.23 8.90
C ILE A 371 -2.67 18.03 10.17
N PHE A 372 -3.94 18.26 10.52
CA PHE A 372 -4.32 19.02 11.70
C PHE A 372 -3.82 18.36 13.00
N LEU A 373 -4.03 17.04 13.14
CA LEU A 373 -3.58 16.29 14.31
C LEU A 373 -2.05 16.28 14.44
N SER A 374 -1.34 16.15 13.33
CA SER A 374 0.14 16.21 13.31
C SER A 374 0.67 17.58 13.69
N LEU A 375 0.00 18.66 13.24
CA LEU A 375 0.37 20.02 13.58
C LEU A 375 0.12 20.31 15.07
N ALA A 376 -1.04 19.92 15.59
CA ALA A 376 -1.38 20.07 17.00
C ALA A 376 -0.44 19.21 17.88
N GLY A 377 -0.16 17.97 17.48
CA GLY A 377 0.76 17.07 18.16
C GLY A 377 2.18 17.61 18.22
N SER A 378 2.71 18.15 17.12
CA SER A 378 4.05 18.75 17.09
C SER A 378 4.18 19.97 17.98
N PHE A 379 3.14 20.83 18.03
CA PHE A 379 3.09 21.93 18.98
C PHE A 379 3.10 21.44 20.43
N LEU A 380 2.26 20.46 20.77
CA LEU A 380 2.18 19.89 22.10
C LEU A 380 3.51 19.27 22.55
N ILE A 381 4.16 18.52 21.69
CA ILE A 381 5.47 17.90 21.96
C ILE A 381 6.51 19.00 22.25
N GLY A 382 6.55 20.04 21.41
CA GLY A 382 7.43 21.18 21.63
C GLY A 382 7.15 21.88 22.95
N ALA A 383 5.90 22.14 23.26
CA ALA A 383 5.46 22.79 24.50
C ALA A 383 5.81 21.96 25.75
N ILE A 384 5.57 20.64 25.72
CA ILE A 384 5.93 19.70 26.80
C ILE A 384 7.44 19.68 27.02
N ALA A 385 8.24 19.60 25.95
CA ALA A 385 9.69 19.69 26.03
C ALA A 385 10.16 21.01 26.64
N GLY A 386 9.43 22.09 26.39
CA GLY A 386 9.69 23.43 26.94
C GLY A 386 9.37 23.63 28.42
N ILE A 387 8.64 22.73 29.06
CA ILE A 387 8.20 22.90 30.47
C ILE A 387 9.40 23.09 31.42
N THR A 388 10.39 22.22 31.34
CA THR A 388 11.57 22.29 32.23
C THR A 388 12.35 23.60 32.09
N PRO A 389 12.77 24.04 30.88
CA PRO A 389 13.43 25.33 30.72
C PRO A 389 12.53 26.55 31.08
N ALA A 390 11.22 26.49 30.80
CA ALA A 390 10.29 27.53 31.15
C ALA A 390 10.15 27.74 32.67
N ILE A 391 10.10 26.63 33.44
CA ILE A 391 10.11 26.67 34.91
C ILE A 391 11.41 27.29 35.42
N LYS A 392 12.56 26.89 34.84
CA LYS A 392 13.87 27.48 35.24
C LYS A 392 13.95 28.98 34.95
N ALA A 393 13.41 29.42 33.82
CA ALA A 393 13.30 30.86 33.49
C ALA A 393 12.42 31.59 34.51
N ALA A 394 11.24 31.04 34.79
CA ALA A 394 10.26 31.61 35.71
C ALA A 394 10.78 31.73 37.15
N LYS A 395 11.64 30.82 37.61
CA LYS A 395 12.17 30.79 38.99
C LYS A 395 13.46 31.61 39.17
N GLN A 396 13.97 32.31 38.17
CA GLN A 396 15.18 33.16 38.32
C GLN A 396 14.98 34.27 39.33
N ASN A 397 15.98 34.51 40.17
CA ASN A 397 15.98 35.60 41.13
C ASN A 397 16.47 36.91 40.46
N PRO A 398 15.62 37.98 40.38
CA PRO A 398 16.02 39.24 39.71
C PRO A 398 17.23 39.89 40.32
N VAL A 399 17.40 39.83 41.66
CA VAL A 399 18.51 40.45 42.36
C VAL A 399 19.86 39.80 41.99
N GLU A 400 19.92 38.48 41.93
CA GLU A 400 21.15 37.74 41.54
C GLU A 400 21.54 38.00 40.09
N VAL A 401 20.52 38.10 39.22
CA VAL A 401 20.69 38.23 37.78
C VAL A 401 21.18 39.62 37.36
N ILE A 402 20.77 40.67 38.07
CA ILE A 402 21.18 42.05 37.77
C ILE A 402 22.55 42.35 38.34
N ARG A 403 22.95 41.62 39.42
CA ARG A 403 24.26 41.79 40.08
C ARG A 403 25.40 41.00 39.41
N SER A 404 25.10 39.97 38.61
CA SER A 404 26.05 39.19 37.83
C SER A 404 26.25 39.79 36.42
#